data_8af46d2465483cb247587f5e31157f21
#
_entry.id   8af46d2465483cb247587f5e31157f21
#
_cell.length_a   1.000
_cell.length_b   1.000
_cell.length_c   1.000
_cell.angle_alpha   90.00
_cell.angle_beta   90.00
_cell.angle_gamma   90.00
#
_symmetry.space_group_name_H-M   'P 1'
#
loop_
_entity.id
_entity.type
_entity.pdbx_description
1 polymer ?
#
loop_
_entity_poly.entity_id
_entity_poly.type
_entity_poly.pdbx_seq_one_letter_code
_entity_poly.pdbx_strand_id
1 'polypeptide(L)'
;VFIFAGQSNMVGSDSKVADIERFPPFSGYGELQPEVKFAYCIGRENKFRSDGWAALGPVNNVVGPELSFVRAVSAESDSPIAIIKCAAGGTHLGGDWNPDNPEGFKMYPLALELVRDSLQRLTDAGVKYRVEGFMWHQGENDMFNETYMEEYGKNLKRFFACWRRDLGLPNLKFYVG
;
A
#
# COMPACT_ATOMS: atom_id res chain seq x y z
N VAL A 1 12.23 0.07 -3.42
CA VAL A 1 10.96 0.60 -2.86
C VAL A 1 9.80 -0.17 -3.44
N PHE A 2 8.83 -0.56 -2.59
CA PHE A 2 7.56 -1.16 -3.00
C PHE A 2 6.41 -0.28 -2.51
N ILE A 3 5.38 -0.13 -3.34
CA ILE A 3 4.17 0.61 -3.01
C ILE A 3 3.05 -0.40 -2.74
N PHE A 4 2.31 -0.21 -1.65
CA PHE A 4 1.18 -1.02 -1.24
C PHE A 4 -0.07 -0.14 -1.19
N ALA A 5 -1.10 -0.49 -1.93
CA ALA A 5 -2.35 0.26 -1.94
C ALA A 5 -3.56 -0.66 -2.07
N GLY A 6 -4.67 -0.27 -1.46
CA GLY A 6 -5.90 -1.06 -1.51
C GLY A 6 -6.87 -0.78 -0.36
N GLN A 7 -7.71 -1.77 -0.08
CA GLN A 7 -8.77 -1.66 0.93
C GLN A 7 -8.47 -2.50 2.20
N SER A 8 -9.50 -3.01 2.87
CA SER A 8 -9.40 -3.69 4.17
C SER A 8 -8.40 -4.85 4.19
N ASN A 9 -8.33 -5.67 3.14
CA ASN A 9 -7.36 -6.75 3.04
C ASN A 9 -5.93 -6.22 2.89
N MET A 10 -5.73 -5.10 2.20
CA MET A 10 -4.44 -4.40 2.18
C MET A 10 -4.12 -3.75 3.54
N VAL A 11 -5.11 -3.22 4.26
CA VAL A 11 -4.90 -2.76 5.65
C VAL A 11 -4.44 -3.92 6.53
N GLY A 12 -5.00 -5.11 6.36
CA GLY A 12 -4.88 -6.26 7.25
C GLY A 12 -5.92 -6.24 8.37
N SER A 13 -7.12 -5.67 8.12
CA SER A 13 -8.10 -5.29 9.15
C SER A 13 -8.49 -6.41 10.11
N ASP A 14 -8.50 -7.66 9.63
CA ASP A 14 -8.86 -8.83 10.42
C ASP A 14 -7.64 -9.59 10.98
N SER A 15 -6.43 -9.10 10.74
CA SER A 15 -5.18 -9.71 11.16
C SER A 15 -4.60 -8.99 12.37
N LYS A 16 -5.05 -9.32 13.57
CA LYS A 16 -4.52 -8.72 14.80
C LYS A 16 -3.25 -9.40 15.26
N VAL A 17 -2.30 -8.65 15.82
CA VAL A 17 -1.07 -9.20 16.39
C VAL A 17 -1.36 -10.35 17.35
N ALA A 18 -2.30 -10.18 18.28
CA ALA A 18 -2.68 -11.21 19.24
C ALA A 18 -3.26 -12.48 18.61
N ASP A 19 -3.86 -12.38 17.44
CA ASP A 19 -4.42 -13.53 16.73
C ASP A 19 -3.37 -14.27 15.92
N ILE A 20 -2.45 -13.54 15.30
CA ILE A 20 -1.39 -14.10 14.46
C ILE A 20 -0.42 -14.96 15.28
N GLU A 21 -0.08 -14.55 16.49
CA GLU A 21 0.81 -15.30 17.37
C GLU A 21 0.28 -16.69 17.74
N ARG A 22 -1.03 -16.93 17.58
CA ARG A 22 -1.65 -18.24 17.77
C ARG A 22 -1.47 -19.22 16.61
N PHE A 23 -0.95 -18.73 15.46
CA PHE A 23 -0.74 -19.49 14.25
C PHE A 23 0.77 -19.62 13.98
N PRO A 24 1.43 -20.75 14.35
CA PRO A 24 2.87 -20.89 14.28
C PRO A 24 3.54 -20.46 12.96
N PRO A 25 2.97 -20.70 11.76
CA PRO A 25 3.57 -20.24 10.51
C PRO A 25 3.70 -18.72 10.40
N PHE A 26 2.89 -17.96 11.16
CA PHE A 26 2.84 -16.50 11.14
C PHE A 26 3.37 -15.85 12.42
N SER A 27 3.79 -16.64 13.38
CA SER A 27 4.39 -16.16 14.63
C SER A 27 5.58 -15.25 14.34
N GLY A 28 5.66 -14.15 15.07
CA GLY A 28 6.69 -13.12 14.90
C GLY A 28 6.43 -12.15 13.72
N TYR A 29 5.37 -12.31 12.92
CA TYR A 29 5.05 -11.33 11.86
C TYR A 29 4.55 -9.99 12.43
N GLY A 30 4.17 -9.96 13.70
CA GLY A 30 3.86 -8.73 14.43
C GLY A 30 5.07 -7.99 15.00
N GLU A 31 6.28 -8.49 14.82
CA GLU A 31 7.50 -7.85 15.31
C GLU A 31 7.94 -6.67 14.46
N LEU A 32 8.63 -5.72 15.11
CA LEU A 32 9.23 -4.57 14.44
C LEU A 32 10.42 -5.03 13.57
N GLN A 33 10.52 -4.49 12.36
CA GLN A 33 11.63 -4.66 11.41
C GLN A 33 12.33 -3.31 11.23
N PRO A 34 13.24 -2.91 12.13
CA PRO A 34 13.77 -1.55 12.20
C PRO A 34 14.67 -1.18 11.01
N GLU A 35 15.22 -2.17 10.31
CA GLU A 35 16.05 -1.99 9.10
C GLU A 35 15.24 -1.62 7.87
N VAL A 36 13.91 -1.81 7.90
CA VAL A 36 13.02 -1.53 6.79
C VAL A 36 12.35 -0.17 6.96
N LYS A 37 12.51 0.70 5.99
CA LYS A 37 11.84 2.01 5.97
C LYS A 37 10.36 1.84 5.63
N PHE A 38 9.50 2.47 6.43
CA PHE A 38 8.05 2.40 6.25
C PHE A 38 7.41 3.78 6.31
N ALA A 39 6.77 4.20 5.21
CA ALA A 39 5.91 5.37 5.16
C ALA A 39 4.46 4.93 4.92
N TYR A 40 3.52 5.43 5.71
CA TYR A 40 2.15 4.94 5.61
C TYR A 40 1.09 6.02 5.85
N CYS A 41 -0.06 5.76 5.22
CA CYS A 41 -1.34 6.42 5.48
C CYS A 41 -2.42 5.33 5.48
N ILE A 42 -2.94 4.98 6.65
CA ILE A 42 -3.84 3.84 6.85
C ILE A 42 -5.12 4.29 7.53
N GLY A 43 -6.23 3.79 7.00
CA GLY A 43 -7.57 4.11 7.48
C GLY A 43 -8.17 5.32 6.76
N ARG A 44 -9.48 5.46 6.96
CA ARG A 44 -10.23 6.58 6.41
C ARG A 44 -9.79 7.88 7.08
N GLU A 45 -9.84 8.98 6.35
CA GLU A 45 -9.51 10.31 6.88
C GLU A 45 -8.07 10.42 7.47
N ASN A 46 -7.12 9.67 6.89
CA ASN A 46 -5.71 9.66 7.35
C ASN A 46 -5.53 9.25 8.82
N LYS A 47 -6.37 8.37 9.31
CA LYS A 47 -6.45 8.03 10.75
C LYS A 47 -5.11 7.66 11.37
N PHE A 48 -4.26 6.94 10.62
CA PHE A 48 -2.90 6.59 11.02
C PHE A 48 -1.94 6.96 9.90
N ARG A 49 -1.11 7.97 10.12
CA ARG A 49 -0.10 8.44 9.17
C ARG A 49 1.26 8.52 9.85
N SER A 50 2.30 8.07 9.16
CA SER A 50 3.68 8.27 9.60
C SER A 50 4.13 9.71 9.35
N ASP A 51 4.98 10.23 10.22
CA ASP A 51 5.73 11.46 9.96
C ASP A 51 7.02 11.10 9.22
N GLY A 52 6.93 10.99 7.90
CA GLY A 52 8.01 10.52 7.05
C GLY A 52 8.27 9.02 7.19
N TRP A 53 9.55 8.63 7.18
CA TRP A 53 9.98 7.24 7.27
C TRP A 53 10.07 6.77 8.71
N ALA A 54 9.32 5.73 9.06
CA ALA A 54 9.36 5.00 10.30
C ALA A 54 10.03 3.62 10.10
N ALA A 55 10.18 2.84 11.16
CA ALA A 55 10.47 1.41 11.07
C ALA A 55 9.22 0.63 10.68
N LEU A 56 9.37 -0.46 9.94
CA LEU A 56 8.25 -1.33 9.57
C LEU A 56 7.76 -2.12 10.77
N GLY A 57 6.48 -2.05 11.05
CA GLY A 57 5.82 -2.83 12.10
C GLY A 57 4.29 -2.70 12.01
N PRO A 58 3.56 -3.41 12.86
CA PRO A 58 2.11 -3.31 12.93
C PRO A 58 1.65 -1.89 13.22
N VAL A 59 0.65 -1.42 12.48
CA VAL A 59 0.00 -0.13 12.74
C VAL A 59 -1.32 -0.39 13.44
N ASN A 60 -1.52 0.19 14.62
CA ASN A 60 -2.72 -0.01 15.44
C ASN A 60 -3.04 -1.50 15.73
N ASN A 61 -2.02 -2.27 16.10
CA ASN A 61 -2.11 -3.72 16.34
C ASN A 61 -2.63 -4.56 15.17
N VAL A 62 -2.49 -4.05 13.95
CA VAL A 62 -2.89 -4.74 12.72
C VAL A 62 -1.66 -5.16 11.94
N VAL A 63 -1.63 -6.41 11.51
CA VAL A 63 -0.57 -6.99 10.68
C VAL A 63 -1.04 -7.01 9.23
N GLY A 64 -0.50 -6.13 8.44
CA GLY A 64 -0.80 -6.08 7.01
C GLY A 64 0.14 -6.98 6.18
N PRO A 65 -0.18 -7.18 4.89
CA PRO A 65 0.59 -8.06 4.01
C PRO A 65 2.03 -7.61 3.78
N GLU A 66 2.35 -6.33 4.00
CA GLU A 66 3.71 -5.79 3.86
C GLU A 66 4.69 -6.44 4.83
N LEU A 67 4.27 -6.87 6.02
CA LEU A 67 5.13 -7.47 7.02
C LEU A 67 5.64 -8.85 6.59
N SER A 68 4.75 -9.69 6.06
CA SER A 68 5.12 -11.00 5.52
C SER A 68 5.87 -10.88 4.20
N PHE A 69 5.47 -9.93 3.35
CA PHE A 69 6.13 -9.64 2.08
C PHE A 69 7.61 -9.28 2.29
N VAL A 70 7.90 -8.37 3.20
CA VAL A 70 9.28 -7.95 3.47
C VAL A 70 10.12 -9.12 3.96
N ARG A 71 9.61 -9.94 4.87
CA ARG A 71 10.34 -11.14 5.33
C ARG A 71 10.68 -12.09 4.18
N ALA A 72 9.74 -12.32 3.28
CA ALA A 72 9.98 -13.16 2.11
C ALA A 72 11.03 -12.56 1.16
N VAL A 73 10.96 -11.26 0.88
CA VAL A 73 11.91 -10.58 -0.02
C VAL A 73 13.28 -10.47 0.61
N SER A 74 13.38 -10.21 1.92
CA SER A 74 14.67 -10.13 2.63
C SER A 74 15.38 -11.48 2.71
N ALA A 75 14.65 -12.60 2.62
CA ALA A 75 15.26 -13.92 2.54
C ALA A 75 15.97 -14.18 1.20
N GLU A 76 15.58 -13.46 0.15
CA GLU A 76 16.09 -13.62 -1.21
C GLU A 76 17.07 -12.50 -1.65
N SER A 77 17.21 -11.44 -0.84
CA SER A 77 18.01 -10.27 -1.22
C SER A 77 18.50 -9.49 -0.01
N ASP A 78 19.79 -9.15 -0.02
CA ASP A 78 20.41 -8.25 0.98
C ASP A 78 20.17 -6.77 0.69
N SER A 79 19.42 -6.43 -0.34
CA SER A 79 19.13 -5.04 -0.71
C SER A 79 18.24 -4.37 0.33
N PRO A 80 18.56 -3.15 0.79
CA PRO A 80 17.68 -2.41 1.70
C PRO A 80 16.28 -2.21 1.11
N ILE A 81 15.26 -2.43 1.94
CA ILE A 81 13.86 -2.35 1.54
C ILE A 81 13.20 -1.10 2.12
N ALA A 82 12.35 -0.48 1.33
CA ALA A 82 11.45 0.58 1.76
C ALA A 82 10.03 0.30 1.26
N ILE A 83 9.05 0.45 2.14
CA ILE A 83 7.62 0.24 1.87
C ILE A 83 6.88 1.57 2.01
N ILE A 84 6.05 1.88 1.03
CA ILE A 84 5.09 2.98 1.11
C ILE A 84 3.70 2.38 1.03
N LYS A 85 2.86 2.59 2.04
CA LYS A 85 1.53 1.98 2.11
C LYS A 85 0.43 3.02 2.27
N CYS A 86 -0.55 2.99 1.37
CA CYS A 86 -1.79 3.74 1.50
C CYS A 86 -2.99 2.79 1.36
N ALA A 87 -3.77 2.61 2.43
CA ALA A 87 -4.90 1.67 2.40
C ALA A 87 -6.02 2.10 3.35
N ALA A 88 -7.26 1.93 2.93
CA ALA A 88 -8.43 2.19 3.77
C ALA A 88 -9.56 1.20 3.46
N GLY A 89 -10.15 0.62 4.52
CA GLY A 89 -11.26 -0.31 4.39
C GLY A 89 -12.50 0.36 3.80
N GLY A 90 -13.25 -0.40 2.99
CA GLY A 90 -14.51 0.07 2.41
C GLY A 90 -14.36 1.04 1.26
N THR A 91 -13.21 1.09 0.58
CA THR A 91 -12.94 2.00 -0.54
C THR A 91 -13.15 1.32 -1.90
N HIS A 92 -13.55 2.11 -2.90
CA HIS A 92 -13.90 1.66 -4.25
C HIS A 92 -12.90 2.16 -5.28
N LEU A 93 -12.55 1.32 -6.25
CA LEU A 93 -11.73 1.75 -7.38
C LEU A 93 -12.47 2.74 -8.27
N GLY A 94 -13.77 2.51 -8.49
CA GLY A 94 -14.62 3.40 -9.28
C GLY A 94 -14.87 4.77 -8.66
N GLY A 95 -14.68 4.91 -7.34
CA GLY A 95 -14.94 6.14 -6.57
C GLY A 95 -13.69 6.68 -5.90
N ASP A 96 -13.39 6.22 -4.67
CA ASP A 96 -12.30 6.76 -3.83
C ASP A 96 -10.92 6.74 -4.51
N TRP A 97 -10.64 5.70 -5.27
CA TRP A 97 -9.39 5.50 -5.98
C TRP A 97 -9.40 5.96 -7.44
N ASN A 98 -10.52 6.55 -7.90
CA ASN A 98 -10.63 7.05 -9.27
C ASN A 98 -9.65 8.21 -9.49
N PRO A 99 -8.69 8.09 -10.42
CA PRO A 99 -7.67 9.12 -10.61
C PRO A 99 -8.19 10.40 -11.28
N ASP A 100 -9.30 10.32 -12.01
CA ASP A 100 -9.86 11.45 -12.75
C ASP A 100 -10.92 12.20 -11.97
N ASN A 101 -11.73 11.49 -11.21
CA ASN A 101 -12.79 12.05 -10.38
C ASN A 101 -12.86 11.32 -9.04
N PRO A 102 -11.91 11.54 -8.13
CA PRO A 102 -11.90 10.87 -6.86
C PRO A 102 -13.05 11.34 -5.97
N GLU A 103 -13.87 10.40 -5.56
CA GLU A 103 -15.01 10.59 -4.65
C GLU A 103 -14.67 10.12 -3.24
N GLY A 104 -15.60 10.26 -2.32
CA GLY A 104 -15.50 9.76 -0.95
C GLY A 104 -14.23 10.21 -0.25
N PHE A 105 -13.35 9.27 0.10
CA PHE A 105 -12.10 9.54 0.83
C PHE A 105 -10.94 10.00 -0.05
N LYS A 106 -11.14 10.14 -1.35
CA LYS A 106 -10.14 10.65 -2.32
C LYS A 106 -8.77 9.99 -2.18
N MET A 107 -8.78 8.66 -2.17
CA MET A 107 -7.60 7.85 -1.88
C MET A 107 -6.48 8.00 -2.92
N TYR A 108 -6.83 8.19 -4.21
CA TYR A 108 -5.82 8.32 -5.26
C TYR A 108 -4.89 9.54 -5.05
N PRO A 109 -5.40 10.78 -4.92
CA PRO A 109 -4.52 11.93 -4.69
C PRO A 109 -3.78 11.85 -3.37
N LEU A 110 -4.40 11.31 -2.32
CA LEU A 110 -3.75 11.09 -1.03
C LEU A 110 -2.57 10.12 -1.12
N ALA A 111 -2.76 8.99 -1.79
CA ALA A 111 -1.71 8.00 -1.98
C ALA A 111 -0.57 8.54 -2.87
N LEU A 112 -0.93 9.29 -3.92
CA LEU A 112 0.05 9.89 -4.81
C LEU A 112 0.92 10.93 -4.09
N GLU A 113 0.33 11.76 -3.24
CA GLU A 113 1.05 12.70 -2.36
C GLU A 113 2.01 11.94 -1.45
N LEU A 114 1.53 10.94 -0.71
CA LEU A 114 2.36 10.14 0.19
C LEU A 114 3.57 9.52 -0.54
N VAL A 115 3.33 8.94 -1.72
CA VAL A 115 4.40 8.31 -2.52
C VAL A 115 5.42 9.35 -2.96
N ARG A 116 4.98 10.48 -3.53
CA ARG A 116 5.87 11.56 -3.98
C ARG A 116 6.71 12.13 -2.85
N ASP A 117 6.09 12.45 -1.71
CA ASP A 117 6.80 12.96 -0.53
C ASP A 117 7.82 11.96 0.00
N SER A 118 7.46 10.69 0.07
CA SER A 118 8.36 9.65 0.55
C SER A 118 9.56 9.46 -0.36
N LEU A 119 9.34 9.42 -1.68
CA LEU A 119 10.42 9.32 -2.66
C LEU A 119 11.31 10.57 -2.67
N GLN A 120 10.73 11.77 -2.52
CA GLN A 120 11.47 13.01 -2.41
C GLN A 120 12.39 13.02 -1.19
N ARG A 121 11.90 12.58 -0.02
CA ARG A 121 12.72 12.44 1.19
C ARG A 121 13.92 11.51 1.01
N LEU A 122 13.80 10.43 0.22
CA LEU A 122 14.95 9.58 -0.12
C LEU A 122 15.95 10.32 -1.01
N THR A 123 15.46 11.08 -1.99
CA THR A 123 16.28 11.90 -2.89
C THR A 123 17.04 12.97 -2.11
N ASP A 124 16.36 13.70 -1.23
CA ASP A 124 16.95 14.77 -0.41
C ASP A 124 18.01 14.22 0.57
N ALA A 125 17.83 12.98 1.02
CA ALA A 125 18.82 12.26 1.83
C ALA A 125 19.97 11.65 1.01
N GLY A 126 20.02 11.86 -0.30
CA GLY A 126 21.05 11.31 -1.20
C GLY A 126 20.97 9.79 -1.38
N VAL A 127 19.83 9.16 -1.03
CA VAL A 127 19.63 7.71 -1.17
C VAL A 127 19.22 7.39 -2.59
N LYS A 128 20.01 6.55 -3.26
CA LYS A 128 19.63 5.98 -4.56
C LYS A 128 18.60 4.88 -4.35
N TYR A 129 17.50 4.93 -5.09
CA TYR A 129 16.43 3.94 -4.99
C TYR A 129 15.86 3.57 -6.36
N ARG A 130 15.13 2.46 -6.38
CA ARG A 130 14.32 2.01 -7.51
C ARG A 130 12.95 1.58 -7.00
N VAL A 131 11.88 1.96 -7.69
CA VAL A 131 10.53 1.47 -7.41
C VAL A 131 10.34 0.16 -8.17
N GLU A 132 10.29 -0.95 -7.44
CA GLU A 132 10.26 -2.29 -7.99
C GLU A 132 8.88 -2.78 -8.36
N GLY A 133 7.86 -2.32 -7.61
CA GLY A 133 6.51 -2.78 -7.82
C GLY A 133 5.45 -2.04 -7.02
N PHE A 134 4.23 -2.16 -7.50
CA PHE A 134 3.02 -1.65 -6.90
C PHE A 134 2.10 -2.83 -6.59
N MET A 135 1.85 -3.08 -5.31
CA MET A 135 0.96 -4.13 -4.80
C MET A 135 -0.43 -3.55 -4.66
N TRP A 136 -1.38 -4.10 -5.38
CA TRP A 136 -2.78 -3.69 -5.36
C TRP A 136 -3.66 -4.80 -4.83
N HIS A 137 -4.35 -4.56 -3.71
CA HIS A 137 -5.32 -5.50 -3.15
C HIS A 137 -6.62 -4.77 -2.83
N GLN A 138 -7.52 -4.76 -3.79
CA GLN A 138 -8.82 -4.09 -3.72
C GLN A 138 -9.74 -4.64 -4.84
N GLY A 139 -11.03 -4.63 -4.63
CA GLY A 139 -12.05 -5.02 -5.62
C GLY A 139 -13.37 -5.37 -4.95
N GLU A 140 -13.33 -5.86 -3.71
CA GLU A 140 -14.48 -6.42 -3.01
C GLU A 140 -15.60 -5.38 -2.83
N ASN A 141 -15.26 -4.12 -2.57
CA ASN A 141 -16.29 -3.10 -2.38
C ASN A 141 -16.93 -2.64 -3.68
N ASP A 142 -16.23 -2.70 -4.80
CA ASP A 142 -16.81 -2.37 -6.10
C ASP A 142 -17.95 -3.33 -6.48
N MET A 143 -17.97 -4.56 -5.93
CA MET A 143 -19.07 -5.51 -6.15
C MET A 143 -20.43 -5.04 -5.60
N PHE A 144 -20.45 -4.09 -4.66
CA PHE A 144 -21.67 -3.54 -4.09
C PHE A 144 -22.24 -2.35 -4.87
N ASN A 145 -21.59 -1.95 -5.96
CA ASN A 145 -22.06 -0.93 -6.90
C ASN A 145 -21.99 -1.49 -8.32
N GLU A 146 -23.13 -1.67 -8.95
CA GLU A 146 -23.26 -2.33 -10.26
C GLU A 146 -22.37 -1.68 -11.32
N THR A 147 -22.35 -0.34 -11.40
CA THR A 147 -21.51 0.40 -12.35
C THR A 147 -20.02 0.18 -12.08
N TYR A 148 -19.60 0.20 -10.81
CA TYR A 148 -18.19 -0.01 -10.46
C TYR A 148 -17.75 -1.45 -10.75
N MET A 149 -18.63 -2.42 -10.49
CA MET A 149 -18.38 -3.83 -10.77
C MET A 149 -18.20 -4.07 -12.28
N GLU A 150 -19.11 -3.57 -13.10
CA GLU A 150 -19.06 -3.72 -14.57
C GLU A 150 -17.84 -3.03 -15.18
N GLU A 151 -17.48 -1.85 -14.66
CA GLU A 151 -16.34 -1.07 -15.17
C GLU A 151 -15.01 -1.39 -14.50
N TYR A 152 -14.94 -2.32 -13.54
CA TYR A 152 -13.73 -2.57 -12.73
C TYR A 152 -12.48 -2.76 -13.58
N GLY A 153 -12.52 -3.63 -14.58
CA GLY A 153 -11.38 -3.89 -15.46
C GLY A 153 -10.91 -2.68 -16.26
N LYS A 154 -11.83 -1.82 -16.68
CA LYS A 154 -11.55 -0.55 -17.37
C LYS A 154 -10.89 0.44 -16.39
N ASN A 155 -11.48 0.58 -15.20
CA ASN A 155 -10.99 1.45 -14.15
C ASN A 155 -9.59 1.02 -13.68
N LEU A 156 -9.32 -0.28 -13.55
CA LEU A 156 -8.01 -0.81 -13.16
C LEU A 156 -6.93 -0.50 -14.20
N LYS A 157 -7.22 -0.69 -15.48
CA LYS A 157 -6.29 -0.33 -16.57
C LYS A 157 -5.96 1.16 -16.54
N ARG A 158 -6.97 2.01 -16.33
CA ARG A 158 -6.79 3.45 -16.23
C ARG A 158 -5.99 3.84 -15.00
N PHE A 159 -6.30 3.26 -13.86
CA PHE A 159 -5.57 3.45 -12.60
C PHE A 159 -4.07 3.18 -12.77
N PHE A 160 -3.71 2.06 -13.37
CA PHE A 160 -2.30 1.73 -13.63
C PHE A 160 -1.64 2.70 -14.61
N ALA A 161 -2.36 3.13 -15.65
CA ALA A 161 -1.84 4.12 -16.59
C ALA A 161 -1.56 5.46 -15.91
N CYS A 162 -2.48 5.91 -15.04
CA CYS A 162 -2.30 7.15 -14.28
C CYS A 162 -1.13 7.06 -13.30
N TRP A 163 -0.96 5.97 -12.57
CA TRP A 163 0.20 5.78 -11.70
C TRP A 163 1.52 5.84 -12.44
N ARG A 164 1.63 5.17 -13.61
CA ARG A 164 2.82 5.25 -14.46
C ARG A 164 3.13 6.67 -14.90
N ARG A 165 2.10 7.38 -15.37
CA ARG A 165 2.21 8.78 -15.80
C ARG A 165 2.63 9.69 -14.65
N ASP A 166 1.93 9.61 -13.53
CA ASP A 166 2.03 10.56 -12.42
C ASP A 166 3.30 10.38 -11.59
N LEU A 167 3.89 9.20 -11.62
CA LEU A 167 5.21 8.93 -11.05
C LEU A 167 6.36 9.04 -12.07
N GLY A 168 6.08 9.18 -13.36
CA GLY A 168 7.10 9.16 -14.40
C GLY A 168 7.79 7.80 -14.56
N LEU A 169 7.07 6.70 -14.24
CA LEU A 169 7.59 5.33 -14.22
C LEU A 169 6.86 4.45 -15.24
N PRO A 170 7.17 4.56 -16.56
CA PRO A 170 6.41 3.88 -17.62
C PRO A 170 6.43 2.35 -17.50
N ASN A 171 7.45 1.79 -16.87
CA ASN A 171 7.64 0.34 -16.70
C ASN A 171 7.26 -0.16 -15.29
N LEU A 172 6.55 0.65 -14.50
CA LEU A 172 6.10 0.23 -13.16
C LEU A 172 5.27 -1.05 -13.26
N LYS A 173 5.69 -2.08 -12.52
CA LYS A 173 5.01 -3.37 -12.43
C LYS A 173 3.88 -3.29 -11.40
N PHE A 174 2.73 -3.90 -11.73
CA PHE A 174 1.60 -4.04 -10.81
C PHE A 174 1.38 -5.52 -10.51
N TYR A 175 1.21 -5.80 -9.23
CA TYR A 175 0.86 -7.10 -8.69
C TYR A 175 -0.51 -6.98 -8.05
N VAL A 176 -1.47 -7.76 -8.51
CA VAL A 176 -2.88 -7.68 -8.11
C VAL A 176 -3.22 -8.92 -7.31
N GLY A 177 -3.79 -8.72 -6.12
CA GLY A 177 -4.29 -9.76 -5.22
C GLY A 177 -5.79 -9.65 -4.98
#